data_bf7a6ae74894ed35060dea7c38b30c30
#
_entry.id   bf7a6ae74894ed35060dea7c38b30c30
#
_cell.length_a   1.000
_cell.length_b   1.000
_cell.length_c   1.000
_cell.angle_alpha   90.00
_cell.angle_beta   90.00
_cell.angle_gamma   90.00
#
_symmetry.space_group_name_H-M   'P 1'
#
loop_
_entity.id
_entity.type
_entity.pdbx_description
1 polymer ?
#
loop_
_entity_poly.entity_id
_entity_poly.type
_entity_poly.pdbx_seq_one_letter_code
_entity_poly.pdbx_strand_id
1 'polypeptide(L)'
;HAQFTAPNWARNATIYEVNMRQFTPEGTFVAFEKHLPRLKEMGVDILWIMPINPIGNLNRKGSLGSYYAVKDYKAINPEFGTQSDFEHLVKSAHALGMKVIVDWVANHTSPDNVWVDQGHKDWYTLDSLGKIQPTIGTDWWDVADLNYDNQDLRNEMIECMSYWVKEFDIDGYRCDVAGWVPLDFWIDVLNLGSLVKIYTR
;
A
#
# COMPACT_ATOMS: atom_id res chain seq x y z
N HIS A 1 -26.10 5.17 -7.83
CA HIS A 1 -24.91 4.33 -8.00
C HIS A 1 -23.96 5.08 -8.94
N ALA A 2 -22.86 5.63 -8.42
CA ALA A 2 -21.79 6.11 -9.27
C ALA A 2 -21.21 4.91 -10.03
N GLN A 3 -21.32 4.93 -11.35
CA GLN A 3 -20.78 3.88 -12.19
C GLN A 3 -19.27 4.12 -12.30
N PHE A 4 -18.47 3.36 -11.54
CA PHE A 4 -17.02 3.42 -11.66
C PHE A 4 -16.61 2.96 -13.07
N THR A 5 -15.87 3.81 -13.77
CA THR A 5 -15.31 3.47 -15.08
C THR A 5 -13.80 3.39 -14.94
N ALA A 6 -13.24 2.23 -15.22
CA ALA A 6 -11.79 2.05 -15.23
C ALA A 6 -11.13 3.05 -16.21
N PRO A 7 -9.99 3.66 -15.87
CA PRO A 7 -9.30 4.58 -16.76
C PRO A 7 -8.91 3.88 -18.07
N ASN A 8 -8.96 4.61 -19.18
CA ASN A 8 -8.72 4.03 -20.51
C ASN A 8 -7.36 3.33 -20.63
N TRP A 9 -6.34 3.87 -19.97
CA TRP A 9 -4.98 3.30 -19.98
C TRP A 9 -4.88 1.93 -19.28
N ALA A 10 -5.84 1.57 -18.41
CA ALA A 10 -5.82 0.31 -17.67
C ALA A 10 -6.41 -0.89 -18.43
N ARG A 11 -7.18 -0.65 -19.51
CA ARG A 11 -8.00 -1.71 -20.15
C ARG A 11 -7.21 -2.86 -20.75
N ASN A 12 -6.06 -2.56 -21.36
CA ASN A 12 -5.20 -3.54 -22.04
C ASN A 12 -3.77 -3.47 -21.53
N ALA A 13 -3.56 -2.92 -20.34
CA ALA A 13 -2.24 -2.67 -19.80
C ALA A 13 -1.59 -3.94 -19.25
N THR A 14 -0.31 -4.11 -19.51
CA THR A 14 0.53 -5.13 -18.92
C THR A 14 1.02 -4.68 -17.55
N ILE A 15 0.77 -5.49 -16.52
CA ILE A 15 1.20 -5.21 -15.14
C ILE A 15 2.44 -6.04 -14.80
N TYR A 16 3.44 -5.41 -14.22
CA TYR A 16 4.64 -6.05 -13.69
C TYR A 16 4.76 -5.81 -12.18
N GLU A 17 4.69 -6.89 -11.41
CA GLU A 17 4.86 -6.84 -9.95
C GLU A 17 6.34 -6.71 -9.59
N VAL A 18 6.66 -5.76 -8.71
CA VAL A 18 8.01 -5.42 -8.29
C VAL A 18 8.19 -5.68 -6.80
N ASN A 19 8.99 -6.68 -6.44
CA ASN A 19 9.53 -6.80 -5.09
C ASN A 19 10.81 -5.98 -4.99
N MET A 20 10.73 -4.79 -4.39
CA MET A 20 11.84 -3.84 -4.35
C MET A 20 13.11 -4.44 -3.73
N ARG A 21 12.96 -5.14 -2.61
CA ARG A 21 14.10 -5.77 -1.89
C ARG A 21 14.83 -6.83 -2.74
N GLN A 22 14.13 -7.50 -3.64
CA GLN A 22 14.65 -8.68 -4.36
C GLN A 22 14.98 -8.42 -5.83
N PHE A 23 14.59 -7.26 -6.38
CA PHE A 23 14.76 -6.99 -7.80
C PHE A 23 16.22 -6.74 -8.19
N THR A 24 16.97 -6.05 -7.33
CA THR A 24 18.41 -5.81 -7.51
C THR A 24 19.16 -6.26 -6.26
N PRO A 25 20.49 -6.51 -6.34
CA PRO A 25 21.30 -6.80 -5.17
C PRO A 25 21.22 -5.72 -4.08
N GLU A 26 21.08 -4.45 -4.46
CA GLU A 26 20.96 -3.31 -3.55
C GLU A 26 19.59 -3.22 -2.90
N GLY A 27 18.52 -3.69 -3.60
CA GLY A 27 17.15 -3.66 -3.12
C GLY A 27 16.56 -2.26 -2.93
N THR A 28 17.00 -1.27 -3.73
CA THR A 28 16.63 0.15 -3.54
C THR A 28 15.90 0.73 -4.76
N PHE A 29 15.15 1.83 -4.55
CA PHE A 29 14.49 2.57 -5.63
C PHE A 29 15.48 3.05 -6.69
N VAL A 30 16.62 3.59 -6.27
CA VAL A 30 17.67 4.10 -7.17
C VAL A 30 18.27 2.98 -8.03
N ALA A 31 18.45 1.79 -7.47
CA ALA A 31 18.95 0.66 -8.23
C ALA A 31 17.90 0.11 -9.20
N PHE A 32 16.64 0.00 -8.75
CA PHE A 32 15.52 -0.45 -9.59
C PHE A 32 15.26 0.48 -10.77
N GLU A 33 15.30 1.80 -10.55
CA GLU A 33 15.04 2.82 -11.58
C GLU A 33 15.85 2.61 -12.85
N LYS A 34 17.10 2.16 -12.75
CA LYS A 34 17.99 1.88 -13.88
C LYS A 34 17.44 0.81 -14.84
N HIS A 35 16.49 0.01 -14.38
CA HIS A 35 15.85 -1.05 -15.16
C HIS A 35 14.56 -0.62 -15.88
N LEU A 36 14.05 0.58 -15.62
CA LEU A 36 12.82 1.09 -16.23
C LEU A 36 12.83 1.06 -17.76
N PRO A 37 13.92 1.48 -18.46
CA PRO A 37 13.97 1.41 -19.93
C PRO A 37 13.79 -0.02 -20.45
N ARG A 38 14.45 -1.00 -19.82
CA ARG A 38 14.31 -2.42 -20.19
C ARG A 38 12.91 -2.95 -19.97
N LEU A 39 12.28 -2.58 -18.85
CA LEU A 39 10.89 -2.99 -18.56
C LEU A 39 9.91 -2.38 -19.57
N LYS A 40 10.11 -1.12 -19.95
CA LYS A 40 9.31 -0.47 -21.00
C LYS A 40 9.49 -1.16 -22.35
N GLU A 41 10.70 -1.51 -22.73
CA GLU A 41 11.00 -2.26 -23.97
C GLU A 41 10.32 -3.65 -23.96
N MET A 42 10.20 -4.29 -22.80
CA MET A 42 9.45 -5.53 -22.62
C MET A 42 7.92 -5.37 -22.78
N GLY A 43 7.43 -4.14 -22.88
CA GLY A 43 5.99 -3.85 -22.98
C GLY A 43 5.27 -3.71 -21.64
N VAL A 44 5.98 -3.38 -20.55
CA VAL A 44 5.35 -3.09 -19.26
C VAL A 44 4.69 -1.72 -19.30
N ASP A 45 3.41 -1.67 -18.95
CA ASP A 45 2.63 -0.44 -18.88
C ASP A 45 2.42 0.04 -17.46
N ILE A 46 2.29 -0.88 -16.51
CA ILE A 46 2.04 -0.59 -15.10
C ILE A 46 3.06 -1.30 -14.24
N LEU A 47 3.74 -0.54 -13.38
CA LEU A 47 4.55 -1.07 -12.28
C LEU A 47 3.66 -1.21 -11.05
N TRP A 48 3.46 -2.42 -10.57
CA TRP A 48 2.85 -2.69 -9.26
C TRP A 48 3.97 -2.92 -8.24
N ILE A 49 4.24 -1.91 -7.43
CA ILE A 49 5.29 -1.99 -6.40
C ILE A 49 4.67 -2.58 -5.13
N MET A 50 5.24 -3.69 -4.64
CA MET A 50 4.88 -4.28 -3.34
C MET A 50 5.01 -3.25 -2.22
N PRO A 51 4.42 -3.46 -1.02
CA PRO A 51 4.33 -2.42 -0.01
C PRO A 51 5.67 -1.75 0.27
N ILE A 52 5.68 -0.42 0.21
CA ILE A 52 6.88 0.43 0.34
C ILE A 52 7.09 0.99 1.74
N ASN A 53 6.15 0.73 2.63
CA ASN A 53 6.11 1.29 3.98
C ASN A 53 7.07 0.58 4.92
N PRO A 54 7.48 1.23 6.05
CA PRO A 54 8.25 0.57 7.10
C PRO A 54 7.52 -0.64 7.66
N ILE A 55 8.27 -1.69 7.96
CA ILE A 55 7.76 -2.95 8.52
C ILE A 55 7.83 -2.90 10.04
N GLY A 56 6.77 -3.35 10.72
CA GLY A 56 6.74 -3.47 12.18
C GLY A 56 7.84 -4.38 12.74
N ASN A 57 8.19 -4.17 14.00
CA ASN A 57 9.18 -4.98 14.72
C ASN A 57 8.52 -5.99 15.67
N LEU A 58 7.37 -5.62 16.26
CA LEU A 58 6.68 -6.49 17.21
C LEU A 58 6.10 -7.71 16.50
N ASN A 59 6.41 -8.88 17.02
CA ASN A 59 6.00 -10.18 16.47
C ASN A 59 6.47 -10.44 15.02
N ARG A 60 7.53 -9.77 14.58
CA ARG A 60 8.07 -9.84 13.22
C ARG A 60 8.38 -11.29 12.80
N LYS A 61 7.89 -11.71 11.64
CA LYS A 61 8.25 -12.99 11.04
C LYS A 61 9.62 -12.94 10.39
N GLY A 62 10.54 -13.78 10.84
CA GLY A 62 11.92 -13.80 10.36
C GLY A 62 12.69 -12.51 10.70
N SER A 63 13.89 -12.35 10.15
CA SER A 63 14.77 -11.20 10.43
C SER A 63 14.32 -9.91 9.75
N LEU A 64 13.72 -10.00 8.57
CA LEU A 64 13.35 -8.85 7.73
C LEU A 64 11.87 -8.45 7.85
N GLY A 65 11.01 -9.33 8.36
CA GLY A 65 9.58 -9.10 8.49
C GLY A 65 8.81 -9.17 7.17
N SER A 66 7.49 -9.12 7.30
CA SER A 66 6.56 -9.08 6.17
C SER A 66 6.33 -7.65 5.69
N TYR A 67 6.40 -7.39 4.40
CA TYR A 67 6.00 -6.10 3.79
C TYR A 67 4.56 -5.70 4.14
N TYR A 68 3.71 -6.70 4.41
CA TYR A 68 2.29 -6.50 4.73
C TYR A 68 2.05 -6.17 6.21
N ALA A 69 3.06 -6.20 7.08
CA ALA A 69 2.98 -5.71 8.46
C ALA A 69 3.39 -4.22 8.52
N VAL A 70 2.52 -3.35 8.03
CA VAL A 70 2.79 -1.92 7.87
C VAL A 70 2.88 -1.21 9.21
N LYS A 71 4.00 -0.50 9.45
CA LYS A 71 4.23 0.28 10.67
C LYS A 71 3.77 1.74 10.57
N ASP A 72 3.92 2.35 9.40
CA ASP A 72 3.53 3.74 9.14
C ASP A 72 3.13 3.90 7.67
N TYR A 73 1.88 4.30 7.43
CA TYR A 73 1.33 4.42 6.08
C TYR A 73 1.86 5.63 5.30
N LYS A 74 2.41 6.65 5.96
CA LYS A 74 2.93 7.88 5.32
C LYS A 74 4.46 7.91 5.24
N ALA A 75 5.15 6.81 5.61
CA ALA A 75 6.60 6.71 5.57
C ALA A 75 7.09 5.69 4.53
N ILE A 76 8.31 5.88 4.06
CA ILE A 76 9.05 4.94 3.21
C ILE A 76 9.89 4.01 4.10
N ASN A 77 9.93 2.73 3.75
CA ASN A 77 10.87 1.79 4.35
C ASN A 77 12.31 2.23 4.03
N PRO A 78 13.12 2.54 5.06
CA PRO A 78 14.48 3.04 4.86
C PRO A 78 15.40 2.06 4.12
N GLU A 79 15.04 0.77 4.06
CA GLU A 79 15.78 -0.21 3.25
C GLU A 79 15.71 0.11 1.75
N PHE A 80 14.63 0.75 1.27
CA PHE A 80 14.41 1.04 -0.14
C PHE A 80 14.96 2.40 -0.58
N GLY A 81 15.21 3.30 0.36
CA GLY A 81 15.67 4.65 0.10
C GLY A 81 14.85 5.70 0.82
N THR A 82 14.80 6.90 0.24
CA THR A 82 14.10 8.07 0.77
C THR A 82 12.80 8.36 -0.01
N GLN A 83 11.98 9.27 0.52
CA GLN A 83 10.81 9.79 -0.21
C GLN A 83 11.23 10.46 -1.53
N SER A 84 12.36 11.17 -1.55
CA SER A 84 12.89 11.80 -2.76
C SER A 84 13.29 10.76 -3.81
N ASP A 85 13.86 9.61 -3.39
CA ASP A 85 14.21 8.53 -4.32
C ASP A 85 12.94 7.90 -4.93
N PHE A 86 11.89 7.73 -4.13
CA PHE A 86 10.60 7.23 -4.62
C PHE A 86 9.92 8.22 -5.57
N GLU A 87 9.91 9.51 -5.25
CA GLU A 87 9.40 10.57 -6.11
C GLU A 87 10.13 10.57 -7.47
N HIS A 88 11.46 10.43 -7.45
CA HIS A 88 12.27 10.37 -8.66
C HIS A 88 11.93 9.13 -9.50
N LEU A 89 11.77 7.97 -8.87
CA LEU A 89 11.37 6.74 -9.54
C LEU A 89 10.01 6.91 -10.25
N VAL A 90 9.00 7.49 -9.57
CA VAL A 90 7.67 7.72 -10.15
C VAL A 90 7.77 8.65 -11.37
N LYS A 91 8.50 9.77 -11.26
CA LYS A 91 8.73 10.72 -12.36
C LYS A 91 9.43 10.05 -13.55
N SER A 92 10.44 9.22 -13.29
CA SER A 92 11.18 8.49 -14.32
C SER A 92 10.29 7.44 -15.04
N ALA A 93 9.42 6.73 -14.30
CA ALA A 93 8.45 5.82 -14.88
C ALA A 93 7.45 6.57 -15.78
N HIS A 94 6.91 7.70 -15.31
CA HIS A 94 6.00 8.56 -16.08
C HIS A 94 6.65 9.11 -17.36
N ALA A 95 7.92 9.51 -17.29
CA ALA A 95 8.67 9.98 -18.46
C ALA A 95 8.80 8.92 -19.57
N LEU A 96 8.77 7.63 -19.19
CA LEU A 96 8.75 6.50 -20.12
C LEU A 96 7.31 6.05 -20.48
N GLY A 97 6.29 6.77 -20.04
CA GLY A 97 4.88 6.43 -20.30
C GLY A 97 4.39 5.20 -19.54
N MET A 98 5.05 4.82 -18.44
CA MET A 98 4.59 3.78 -17.52
C MET A 98 3.77 4.40 -16.39
N LYS A 99 2.85 3.60 -15.83
CA LYS A 99 2.05 3.93 -14.65
C LYS A 99 2.63 3.25 -13.41
N VAL A 100 2.45 3.88 -12.24
CA VAL A 100 2.92 3.34 -10.96
C VAL A 100 1.73 3.16 -10.03
N ILE A 101 1.51 1.94 -9.58
CA ILE A 101 0.58 1.61 -8.50
C ILE A 101 1.34 0.99 -7.34
N VAL A 102 0.85 1.24 -6.13
CA VAL A 102 1.46 0.71 -4.90
C VAL A 102 0.53 -0.32 -4.28
N ASP A 103 1.10 -1.37 -3.71
CA ASP A 103 0.35 -2.35 -2.93
C ASP A 103 -0.13 -1.72 -1.62
N TRP A 104 -1.42 -1.79 -1.36
CA TRP A 104 -2.06 -1.17 -0.22
C TRP A 104 -2.67 -2.17 0.73
N VAL A 105 -2.20 -2.17 1.97
CA VAL A 105 -2.63 -3.11 3.01
C VAL A 105 -3.67 -2.43 3.90
N ALA A 106 -4.95 -2.50 3.50
CA ALA A 106 -6.02 -1.82 4.23
C ALA A 106 -6.64 -2.66 5.36
N ASN A 107 -6.49 -3.99 5.34
CA ASN A 107 -7.15 -4.86 6.30
C ASN A 107 -6.51 -4.85 7.70
N HIS A 108 -5.20 -4.66 7.78
CA HIS A 108 -4.43 -4.79 9.02
C HIS A 108 -3.17 -3.95 8.98
N THR A 109 -2.54 -3.77 10.14
CA THR A 109 -1.23 -3.12 10.31
C THR A 109 -0.26 -4.04 11.02
N SER A 110 0.98 -3.60 11.25
CA SER A 110 1.81 -4.24 12.29
C SER A 110 1.24 -3.95 13.68
N PRO A 111 1.50 -4.81 14.70
CA PRO A 111 1.02 -4.58 16.06
C PRO A 111 1.67 -3.37 16.76
N ASP A 112 2.80 -2.89 16.25
CA ASP A 112 3.53 -1.68 16.67
C ASP A 112 3.40 -0.54 15.66
N ASN A 113 2.26 -0.46 14.95
CA ASN A 113 1.94 0.66 14.07
C ASN A 113 1.86 1.97 14.87
N VAL A 114 2.27 3.07 14.25
CA VAL A 114 2.27 4.41 14.88
C VAL A 114 0.92 4.82 15.46
N TRP A 115 -0.19 4.37 14.92
CA TRP A 115 -1.53 4.64 15.45
C TRP A 115 -1.75 4.04 16.84
N VAL A 116 -1.15 2.87 17.12
CA VAL A 116 -1.20 2.25 18.47
C VAL A 116 -0.44 3.14 19.48
N ASP A 117 0.75 3.63 19.11
CA ASP A 117 1.55 4.52 19.95
C ASP A 117 0.86 5.89 20.17
N GLN A 118 0.06 6.34 19.19
CA GLN A 118 -0.76 7.57 19.28
C GLN A 118 -2.03 7.39 20.12
N GLY A 119 -2.33 6.18 20.57
CA GLY A 119 -3.45 5.91 21.46
C GLY A 119 -4.74 5.45 20.75
N HIS A 120 -4.72 5.25 19.43
CA HIS A 120 -5.88 4.83 18.62
C HIS A 120 -6.18 3.33 18.73
N LYS A 121 -6.26 2.81 19.94
CA LYS A 121 -6.54 1.39 20.19
C LYS A 121 -7.93 0.96 19.72
N ASP A 122 -8.88 1.87 19.72
CA ASP A 122 -10.26 1.71 19.24
C ASP A 122 -10.37 1.57 17.72
N TRP A 123 -9.27 1.83 16.99
CA TRP A 123 -9.18 1.57 15.54
C TRP A 123 -8.92 0.10 15.21
N TYR A 124 -8.71 -0.73 16.22
CA TYR A 124 -8.38 -2.14 16.07
C TYR A 124 -9.47 -3.06 16.62
N THR A 125 -9.55 -4.25 16.08
CA THR A 125 -10.39 -5.31 16.62
C THR A 125 -9.79 -5.79 17.94
N LEU A 126 -10.61 -5.80 19.01
CA LEU A 126 -10.20 -6.16 20.35
C LEU A 126 -10.81 -7.50 20.78
N ASP A 127 -10.06 -8.26 21.59
CA ASP A 127 -10.59 -9.45 22.27
C ASP A 127 -11.46 -9.07 23.48
N SER A 128 -12.03 -10.07 24.16
CA SER A 128 -12.86 -9.88 25.35
C SER A 128 -12.12 -9.26 26.55
N LEU A 129 -10.79 -9.24 26.50
CA LEU A 129 -9.91 -8.59 27.50
C LEU A 129 -9.45 -7.22 27.05
N GLY A 130 -9.94 -6.74 25.90
CA GLY A 130 -9.57 -5.46 25.32
C GLY A 130 -8.14 -5.42 24.74
N LYS A 131 -7.57 -6.54 24.32
CA LYS A 131 -6.28 -6.61 23.61
C LYS A 131 -6.52 -6.59 22.11
N ILE A 132 -5.63 -5.88 21.40
CA ILE A 132 -5.61 -5.88 19.93
C ILE A 132 -5.37 -7.32 19.44
N GLN A 133 -6.18 -7.74 18.45
CA GLN A 133 -6.11 -9.08 17.86
C GLN A 133 -5.43 -9.06 16.50
N PRO A 134 -4.80 -10.19 16.09
CA PRO A 134 -4.49 -10.44 14.69
C PRO A 134 -5.79 -10.63 13.90
N THR A 135 -5.70 -10.60 12.57
CA THR A 135 -6.85 -10.84 11.69
C THR A 135 -7.50 -12.19 12.01
N ILE A 136 -8.79 -12.15 12.34
CA ILE A 136 -9.55 -13.31 12.83
C ILE A 136 -9.57 -14.43 11.77
N GLY A 137 -9.34 -15.65 12.22
CA GLY A 137 -9.35 -16.84 11.35
C GLY A 137 -8.05 -17.07 10.57
N THR A 138 -7.00 -16.30 10.87
CA THR A 138 -5.67 -16.45 10.28
C THR A 138 -4.62 -16.86 11.32
N ASP A 139 -3.45 -17.27 10.84
CA ASP A 139 -2.23 -17.48 11.63
C ASP A 139 -1.26 -16.28 11.53
N TRP A 140 -1.79 -15.08 11.27
CA TRP A 140 -1.00 -13.86 11.01
C TRP A 140 -0.70 -13.12 12.32
N TRP A 141 0.09 -13.71 13.21
CA TRP A 141 0.43 -13.11 14.53
C TRP A 141 1.30 -11.85 14.45
N ASP A 142 1.83 -11.54 13.28
CA ASP A 142 2.66 -10.36 13.01
C ASP A 142 1.86 -9.14 12.56
N VAL A 143 0.51 -9.24 12.55
CA VAL A 143 -0.39 -8.15 12.19
C VAL A 143 -1.46 -7.89 13.25
N ALA A 144 -2.09 -6.72 13.18
CA ALA A 144 -3.18 -6.23 14.01
C ALA A 144 -4.38 -5.87 13.13
N ASP A 145 -5.52 -6.49 13.38
CA ASP A 145 -6.75 -6.34 12.60
C ASP A 145 -7.40 -4.96 12.81
N LEU A 146 -7.82 -4.31 11.72
CA LEU A 146 -8.43 -2.98 11.77
C LEU A 146 -9.95 -3.06 11.88
N ASN A 147 -10.52 -2.18 12.72
CA ASN A 147 -11.95 -2.08 12.99
C ASN A 147 -12.59 -0.99 12.12
N TYR A 148 -13.11 -1.35 10.96
CA TYR A 148 -13.78 -0.44 10.03
C TYR A 148 -15.17 0.06 10.48
N ASP A 149 -15.67 -0.35 11.64
CA ASP A 149 -16.84 0.32 12.27
C ASP A 149 -16.46 1.69 12.86
N ASN A 150 -15.15 1.95 13.06
CA ASN A 150 -14.64 3.23 13.52
C ASN A 150 -14.49 4.21 12.35
N GLN A 151 -15.24 5.33 12.39
CA GLN A 151 -15.23 6.31 11.30
C GLN A 151 -13.92 7.11 11.22
N ASP A 152 -13.24 7.34 12.34
CA ASP A 152 -11.97 8.08 12.35
C ASP A 152 -10.86 7.26 11.70
N LEU A 153 -10.85 5.93 11.91
CA LEU A 153 -9.98 5.03 11.16
C LEU A 153 -10.23 5.13 9.65
N ARG A 154 -11.51 5.07 9.23
CA ARG A 154 -11.86 5.17 7.78
C ARG A 154 -11.34 6.47 7.19
N ASN A 155 -11.54 7.58 7.88
CA ASN A 155 -11.08 8.90 7.43
C ASN A 155 -9.55 8.96 7.32
N GLU A 156 -8.82 8.46 8.33
CA GLU A 156 -7.35 8.46 8.31
C GLU A 156 -6.80 7.51 7.22
N MET A 157 -7.40 6.34 7.01
CA MET A 157 -6.99 5.43 5.94
C MET A 157 -7.15 6.08 4.56
N ILE A 158 -8.26 6.80 4.34
CA ILE A 158 -8.50 7.58 3.12
C ILE A 158 -7.45 8.69 2.97
N GLU A 159 -7.12 9.40 4.06
CA GLU A 159 -6.11 10.45 4.03
C GLU A 159 -4.72 9.90 3.71
N CYS A 160 -4.37 8.74 4.27
CA CYS A 160 -3.12 8.03 3.94
C CYS A 160 -3.05 7.65 2.44
N MET A 161 -4.15 7.15 1.87
CA MET A 161 -4.21 6.87 0.44
C MET A 161 -4.11 8.15 -0.40
N SER A 162 -4.80 9.22 0.02
CA SER A 162 -4.77 10.52 -0.68
C SER A 162 -3.38 11.15 -0.65
N TYR A 163 -2.62 10.95 0.43
CA TYR A 163 -1.27 11.46 0.59
C TYR A 163 -0.33 11.00 -0.55
N TRP A 164 -0.27 9.71 -0.85
CA TRP A 164 0.62 9.20 -1.89
C TRP A 164 0.25 9.67 -3.30
N VAL A 165 -1.04 9.83 -3.58
CA VAL A 165 -1.50 10.36 -4.87
C VAL A 165 -1.15 11.84 -5.01
N LYS A 166 -1.35 12.64 -3.95
CA LYS A 166 -1.11 14.08 -3.97
C LYS A 166 0.37 14.45 -3.98
N GLU A 167 1.15 13.79 -3.12
CA GLU A 167 2.55 14.15 -2.90
C GLU A 167 3.50 13.48 -3.91
N PHE A 168 3.18 12.26 -4.39
CA PHE A 168 4.07 11.47 -5.23
C PHE A 168 3.51 11.18 -6.63
N ASP A 169 2.29 11.63 -6.94
CA ASP A 169 1.63 11.44 -8.24
C ASP A 169 1.55 9.97 -8.68
N ILE A 170 1.38 9.04 -7.73
CA ILE A 170 1.14 7.64 -8.09
C ILE A 170 -0.21 7.50 -8.80
N ASP A 171 -0.34 6.49 -9.67
CA ASP A 171 -1.53 6.31 -10.53
C ASP A 171 -2.62 5.49 -9.86
N GLY A 172 -2.37 4.89 -8.70
CA GLY A 172 -3.37 4.14 -7.96
C GLY A 172 -2.80 3.07 -7.05
N TYR A 173 -3.64 2.09 -6.70
CA TYR A 173 -3.31 1.04 -5.74
C TYR A 173 -3.74 -0.33 -6.24
N ARG A 174 -3.00 -1.35 -5.85
CA ARG A 174 -3.48 -2.73 -5.73
C ARG A 174 -3.81 -2.95 -4.26
N CYS A 175 -5.05 -3.27 -3.94
CA CYS A 175 -5.49 -3.45 -2.56
C CYS A 175 -5.40 -4.91 -2.14
N ASP A 176 -4.56 -5.17 -1.13
CA ASP A 176 -4.38 -6.49 -0.57
C ASP A 176 -5.62 -6.93 0.21
N VAL A 177 -6.02 -8.20 0.06
CA VAL A 177 -7.20 -8.81 0.68
C VAL A 177 -8.45 -7.90 0.73
N ALA A 178 -8.69 -7.17 -0.35
CA ALA A 178 -9.74 -6.15 -0.44
C ALA A 178 -11.14 -6.65 -0.07
N GLY A 179 -11.42 -7.95 -0.28
CA GLY A 179 -12.69 -8.58 0.09
C GLY A 179 -12.92 -8.72 1.59
N TRP A 180 -11.91 -8.47 2.44
CA TRP A 180 -12.03 -8.50 3.90
C TRP A 180 -12.26 -7.11 4.51
N VAL A 181 -12.09 -6.06 3.71
CA VAL A 181 -12.43 -4.68 4.06
C VAL A 181 -13.84 -4.37 3.57
N PRO A 182 -14.68 -3.68 4.36
CA PRO A 182 -16.07 -3.40 3.99
C PRO A 182 -16.23 -2.73 2.62
N LEU A 183 -17.18 -3.21 1.82
CA LEU A 183 -17.42 -2.69 0.47
C LEU A 183 -17.79 -1.19 0.46
N ASP A 184 -18.53 -0.72 1.45
CA ASP A 184 -18.92 0.68 1.58
C ASP A 184 -17.71 1.59 1.79
N PHE A 185 -16.67 1.13 2.53
CA PHE A 185 -15.41 1.85 2.62
C PHE A 185 -14.76 2.03 1.23
N TRP A 186 -14.71 0.98 0.41
CA TRP A 186 -14.16 1.10 -0.94
C TRP A 186 -14.99 2.02 -1.84
N ILE A 187 -16.31 2.03 -1.65
CA ILE A 187 -17.20 2.99 -2.35
C ILE A 187 -16.88 4.42 -1.93
N ASP A 188 -16.65 4.69 -0.64
CA ASP A 188 -16.25 6.00 -0.15
C ASP A 188 -14.92 6.45 -0.76
N VAL A 189 -13.91 5.57 -0.78
CA VAL A 189 -12.61 5.84 -1.42
C VAL A 189 -12.77 6.17 -2.92
N LEU A 190 -13.59 5.42 -3.64
CA LEU A 190 -13.84 5.63 -5.08
C LEU A 190 -14.62 6.92 -5.35
N ASN A 191 -15.53 7.32 -4.46
CA ASN A 191 -16.34 8.54 -4.59
C ASN A 191 -15.52 9.84 -4.37
N LEU A 192 -14.33 9.76 -3.81
CA LEU A 192 -13.43 10.92 -3.69
C LEU A 192 -12.88 11.40 -5.05
N GLY A 193 -13.33 10.79 -6.14
CA GLY A 193 -13.06 11.22 -7.50
C GLY A 193 -11.62 10.94 -7.96
N SER A 194 -11.00 11.88 -8.66
CA SER A 194 -9.71 11.75 -9.33
C SER A 194 -8.50 11.44 -8.42
N LEU A 195 -8.70 11.32 -7.11
CA LEU A 195 -7.62 11.18 -6.12
C LEU A 195 -7.17 9.73 -5.90
N VAL A 196 -8.02 8.73 -6.15
CA VAL A 196 -7.64 7.33 -5.90
C VAL A 196 -8.14 6.43 -7.03
N LYS A 197 -7.21 5.74 -7.68
CA LYS A 197 -7.51 4.71 -8.67
C LYS A 197 -7.21 3.35 -8.03
N ILE A 198 -8.25 2.55 -7.81
CA ILE A 198 -8.13 1.25 -7.13
C ILE A 198 -8.20 0.12 -8.14
N TYR A 199 -7.29 -0.83 -8.01
CA TYR A 199 -7.33 -2.12 -8.69
C TYR A 199 -7.53 -3.20 -7.63
N THR A 200 -8.67 -3.87 -7.67
CA THR A 200 -8.95 -5.05 -6.85
C THR A 200 -8.83 -6.30 -7.71
N ARG A 201 -8.24 -7.34 -7.20
CA ARG A 201 -8.43 -8.71 -7.69
C ARG A 201 -9.43 -9.42 -6.82
#